data_27a2e2599ce22c009c4c0dd1af606ac6
#
_entry.id   27a2e2599ce22c009c4c0dd1af606ac6
#
_cell.length_a   1.000
_cell.length_b   1.000
_cell.length_c   1.000
_cell.angle_alpha   90.00
_cell.angle_beta   90.00
_cell.angle_gamma   90.00
#
_symmetry.space_group_name_H-M   'P 1'
#
loop_
_entity.id
_entity.type
_entity.pdbx_description
1 polymer ?
#
loop_
_entity_poly.entity_id
_entity_poly.type
_entity_poly.pdbx_seq_one_letter_code
_entity_poly.pdbx_strand_id
1 'polypeptide(L)'
;MIIKLTAGTNVGCVRTNNEDNFITNIDLSRSDWFLPKDSSDAVVLSDEGCALVVADGMGGLNAGEVASAIAVEHVKQEFLDANLKKIVKSEKDVEKFMSDIVDKADKAIKKRVEDDPETKGMGTTLIFAWVVGNKAYLSWCGDSRGYIFNPNSGLRRISKDHSFVQELVDTGKLDAELAFDHPNSNIITRCLGDFKDKAHPDFNVVTLQTGDRILLCSDGLCGICRDEEIIEIMNKFHVDIEECKKELINAALNAGGYDNVTVALMEVVEDENDDVVNDTCEFVPKKRRIHSIPYKLIILILVLIIIGLLFIKPELLDSFVNAFSETILPDSLTNP
;
A
#
# COMPACT_ATOMS: atom_id res chain seq x y z
N MET A 1 -18.76 -0.65 19.32
CA MET A 1 -18.62 -1.45 18.08
C MET A 1 -18.34 -2.90 18.44
N ILE A 2 -18.98 -3.86 17.78
CA ILE A 2 -18.72 -5.30 17.89
C ILE A 2 -18.06 -5.74 16.58
N ILE A 3 -16.96 -6.48 16.68
CA ILE A 3 -16.18 -6.92 15.53
C ILE A 3 -15.94 -8.43 15.52
N LYS A 4 -15.66 -8.96 14.34
CA LYS A 4 -15.03 -10.27 14.11
C LYS A 4 -13.73 -10.08 13.37
N LEU A 5 -12.78 -11.00 13.56
CA LEU A 5 -11.48 -10.94 12.92
C LEU A 5 -11.01 -12.35 12.57
N THR A 6 -10.51 -12.54 11.36
CA THR A 6 -9.90 -13.78 10.90
C THR A 6 -8.72 -13.49 9.97
N ALA A 7 -7.78 -14.41 9.89
CA ALA A 7 -6.71 -14.35 8.90
C ALA A 7 -6.22 -15.76 8.55
N GLY A 8 -5.54 -15.89 7.42
CA GLY A 8 -4.97 -17.15 6.98
C GLY A 8 -3.98 -16.95 5.84
N THR A 9 -3.10 -17.92 5.69
CA THR A 9 -2.11 -17.95 4.62
C THR A 9 -2.05 -19.34 4.00
N ASN A 10 -1.62 -19.40 2.74
CA ASN A 10 -1.35 -20.64 2.01
C ASN A 10 -0.11 -20.46 1.13
N VAL A 11 0.73 -21.51 1.05
CA VAL A 11 1.94 -21.50 0.23
C VAL A 11 1.68 -21.40 -1.27
N GLY A 12 0.43 -21.62 -1.69
CA GLY A 12 0.07 -21.72 -3.11
C GLY A 12 0.34 -23.11 -3.70
N CYS A 13 0.23 -23.21 -5.02
CA CYS A 13 0.40 -24.47 -5.74
C CYS A 13 1.79 -24.63 -6.38
N VAL A 14 2.56 -23.55 -6.52
CA VAL A 14 3.83 -23.50 -7.25
C VAL A 14 5.03 -23.26 -6.35
N ARG A 15 4.87 -22.40 -5.34
CA ARG A 15 5.94 -22.09 -4.38
C ARG A 15 6.20 -23.28 -3.44
N THR A 16 7.42 -23.44 -2.99
CA THR A 16 7.81 -24.47 -2.01
C THR A 16 7.95 -23.91 -0.60
N ASN A 17 8.11 -22.61 -0.47
CA ASN A 17 8.21 -21.88 0.78
C ASN A 17 7.16 -20.78 0.85
N ASN A 18 6.69 -20.49 2.05
CA ASN A 18 5.79 -19.37 2.29
C ASN A 18 6.60 -18.18 2.82
N GLU A 19 6.78 -17.16 1.99
CA GLU A 19 7.49 -15.93 2.33
C GLU A 19 6.54 -14.85 2.87
N ASP A 20 5.21 -15.06 2.73
CA ASP A 20 4.20 -14.23 3.37
C ASP A 20 4.23 -14.41 4.88
N ASN A 21 3.93 -13.34 5.60
CA ASN A 21 3.70 -13.39 7.03
C ASN A 21 2.52 -12.48 7.42
N PHE A 22 1.85 -12.84 8.49
CA PHE A 22 0.76 -12.03 9.03
C PHE A 22 0.63 -12.20 10.53
N ILE A 23 0.02 -11.23 11.16
CA ILE A 23 -0.38 -11.33 12.57
C ILE A 23 -1.61 -10.46 12.81
N THR A 24 -2.40 -10.83 13.77
CA THR A 24 -3.57 -10.06 14.18
C THR A 24 -3.65 -9.94 15.69
N ASN A 25 -4.32 -8.90 16.16
CA ASN A 25 -4.71 -8.76 17.53
C ASN A 25 -6.14 -8.19 17.58
N ILE A 26 -7.07 -8.96 18.12
CA ILE A 26 -8.48 -8.58 18.21
C ILE A 26 -8.75 -7.56 19.35
N ASP A 27 -7.85 -7.47 20.32
CA ASP A 27 -7.96 -6.60 21.49
C ASP A 27 -6.58 -6.11 21.93
N LEU A 28 -6.18 -4.93 21.47
CA LEU A 28 -4.87 -4.32 21.76
C LEU A 28 -4.69 -3.91 23.22
N SER A 29 -5.74 -3.96 24.05
CA SER A 29 -5.61 -3.82 25.51
C SER A 29 -4.92 -5.02 26.17
N ARG A 30 -4.78 -6.12 25.41
CA ARG A 30 -4.12 -7.36 25.80
C ARG A 30 -2.86 -7.57 25.00
N SER A 31 -1.87 -8.21 25.58
CA SER A 31 -0.62 -8.55 24.91
C SER A 31 -0.71 -9.79 24.01
N ASP A 32 -1.90 -10.37 23.84
CA ASP A 32 -2.11 -11.64 23.14
C ASP A 32 -2.20 -11.43 21.62
N TRP A 33 -1.05 -11.38 20.97
CA TRP A 33 -0.95 -11.43 19.53
C TRP A 33 -0.95 -12.88 19.07
N PHE A 34 -1.85 -13.22 18.15
CA PHE A 34 -2.00 -14.60 17.69
C PHE A 34 -2.24 -14.68 16.18
N LEU A 35 -1.88 -15.82 15.63
CA LEU A 35 -2.36 -16.27 14.34
C LEU A 35 -3.74 -16.88 14.57
N PRO A 36 -4.82 -16.33 14.02
CA PRO A 36 -6.16 -16.84 14.26
C PRO A 36 -6.25 -18.30 13.81
N LYS A 37 -6.82 -19.13 14.68
CA LYS A 37 -7.22 -20.49 14.35
C LYS A 37 -8.74 -20.48 14.18
N ASP A 38 -9.22 -20.84 13.02
CA ASP A 38 -10.56 -21.25 12.60
C ASP A 38 -11.80 -20.74 13.40
N SER A 39 -11.74 -19.71 14.21
CA SER A 39 -12.94 -19.13 14.81
C SER A 39 -12.79 -17.64 15.04
N SER A 40 -13.73 -16.90 14.51
CA SER A 40 -13.90 -15.48 14.77
C SER A 40 -15.13 -15.26 15.64
N ASP A 41 -14.99 -15.42 16.94
CA ASP A 41 -16.04 -14.99 17.86
C ASP A 41 -16.18 -13.47 17.81
N ALA A 42 -17.43 -12.99 17.90
CA ALA A 42 -17.69 -11.56 17.95
C ALA A 42 -17.22 -10.99 19.29
N VAL A 43 -16.44 -9.91 19.23
CA VAL A 43 -15.82 -9.26 20.40
C VAL A 43 -16.15 -7.79 20.39
N VAL A 44 -16.41 -7.22 21.59
CA VAL A 44 -16.52 -5.77 21.76
C VAL A 44 -15.14 -5.15 21.60
N LEU A 45 -15.01 -4.21 20.66
CA LEU A 45 -13.76 -3.49 20.41
C LEU A 45 -13.35 -2.69 21.65
N SER A 46 -12.12 -2.86 22.10
CA SER A 46 -11.56 -2.11 23.24
C SER A 46 -11.23 -0.66 22.86
N ASP A 47 -10.93 0.17 23.85
CA ASP A 47 -10.49 1.56 23.66
C ASP A 47 -9.16 1.66 22.91
N GLU A 48 -8.33 0.64 22.95
CA GLU A 48 -7.07 0.53 22.20
C GLU A 48 -7.27 -0.03 20.80
N GLY A 49 -8.41 -0.69 20.54
CA GLY A 49 -8.78 -1.22 19.25
C GLY A 49 -8.22 -2.59 18.93
N CYS A 50 -8.15 -2.91 17.62
CA CYS A 50 -7.60 -4.14 17.08
C CYS A 50 -6.62 -3.84 15.95
N ALA A 51 -5.80 -4.83 15.57
CA ALA A 51 -4.83 -4.69 14.48
C ALA A 51 -4.82 -5.91 13.55
N LEU A 52 -4.61 -5.64 12.26
CA LEU A 52 -4.37 -6.61 11.20
C LEU A 52 -3.06 -6.24 10.50
N VAL A 53 -2.23 -7.21 10.22
CA VAL A 53 -0.92 -7.01 9.56
C VAL A 53 -0.71 -8.10 8.52
N VAL A 54 -0.28 -7.71 7.32
CA VAL A 54 0.15 -8.61 6.23
C VAL A 54 1.47 -8.09 5.69
N ALA A 55 2.41 -8.98 5.46
CA ALA A 55 3.70 -8.71 4.86
C ALA A 55 4.02 -9.81 3.85
N ASP A 56 4.35 -9.42 2.62
CA ASP A 56 4.73 -10.29 1.53
C ASP A 56 6.23 -10.20 1.34
N GLY A 57 6.91 -11.29 1.66
CA GLY A 57 8.37 -11.39 1.65
C GLY A 57 8.91 -11.65 0.25
N MET A 58 9.92 -10.91 -0.13
CA MET A 58 10.62 -11.08 -1.39
C MET A 58 12.12 -11.23 -1.18
N GLY A 59 12.73 -12.13 -1.93
CA GLY A 59 14.18 -12.35 -1.89
C GLY A 59 14.59 -13.67 -2.55
N GLY A 60 15.84 -13.79 -2.98
CA GLY A 60 16.38 -15.05 -3.46
C GLY A 60 16.81 -15.94 -2.29
N LEU A 61 16.76 -17.28 -2.46
CA LEU A 61 17.31 -18.29 -1.56
C LEU A 61 16.89 -18.16 -0.08
N ASN A 62 15.59 -18.15 0.22
CA ASN A 62 15.01 -18.22 1.58
C ASN A 62 15.23 -16.99 2.46
N ALA A 63 15.23 -15.80 1.91
CA ALA A 63 15.39 -14.58 2.71
C ALA A 63 14.10 -13.74 2.81
N GLY A 64 13.11 -13.97 1.96
CA GLY A 64 11.83 -13.26 1.97
C GLY A 64 11.06 -13.48 3.28
N GLU A 65 10.99 -14.73 3.76
CA GLU A 65 10.32 -15.07 5.02
C GLU A 65 10.97 -14.43 6.23
N VAL A 66 12.28 -14.17 6.17
CA VAL A 66 12.99 -13.47 7.24
C VAL A 66 12.60 -12.00 7.25
N ALA A 67 12.50 -11.36 6.08
CA ALA A 67 12.14 -9.95 5.97
C ALA A 67 10.70 -9.71 6.42
N SER A 68 9.74 -10.53 5.96
CA SER A 68 8.34 -10.44 6.35
C SER A 68 8.14 -10.70 7.85
N ALA A 69 8.85 -11.69 8.43
CA ALA A 69 8.82 -11.96 9.86
C ALA A 69 9.35 -10.78 10.69
N ILE A 70 10.47 -10.16 10.28
CA ILE A 70 11.00 -8.96 10.94
C ILE A 70 9.99 -7.83 10.90
N ALA A 71 9.36 -7.58 9.75
CA ALA A 71 8.39 -6.50 9.61
C ALA A 71 7.18 -6.69 10.54
N VAL A 72 6.60 -7.89 10.53
CA VAL A 72 5.45 -8.25 11.38
C VAL A 72 5.78 -8.15 12.88
N GLU A 73 6.94 -8.66 13.31
CA GLU A 73 7.36 -8.59 14.71
C GLU A 73 7.61 -7.14 15.16
N HIS A 74 8.15 -6.27 14.29
CA HIS A 74 8.31 -4.85 14.61
C HIS A 74 6.96 -4.14 14.78
N VAL A 75 5.97 -4.43 13.92
CA VAL A 75 4.62 -3.88 14.11
C VAL A 75 4.09 -4.27 15.49
N LYS A 76 4.14 -5.56 15.82
CA LYS A 76 3.70 -6.10 17.11
C LYS A 76 4.39 -5.39 18.28
N GLN A 77 5.72 -5.30 18.26
CA GLN A 77 6.50 -4.72 19.35
C GLN A 77 6.18 -3.24 19.56
N GLU A 78 6.03 -2.47 18.48
CA GLU A 78 5.70 -1.05 18.57
C GLU A 78 4.30 -0.82 19.18
N PHE A 79 3.33 -1.67 18.83
CA PHE A 79 2.00 -1.59 19.47
C PHE A 79 2.05 -1.97 20.96
N LEU A 80 2.86 -2.97 21.33
CA LEU A 80 3.03 -3.38 22.75
C LEU A 80 3.70 -2.30 23.60
N ASP A 81 4.67 -1.57 23.03
CA ASP A 81 5.45 -0.56 23.75
C ASP A 81 4.76 0.81 23.80
N ALA A 82 3.74 1.03 22.96
CA ALA A 82 3.12 2.33 22.77
C ALA A 82 2.00 2.63 23.79
N ASN A 83 1.83 3.90 24.10
CA ASN A 83 0.64 4.37 24.79
C ASN A 83 -0.47 4.71 23.78
N LEU A 84 -1.19 3.67 23.31
CA LEU A 84 -2.20 3.77 22.25
C LEU A 84 -3.32 4.76 22.61
N LYS A 85 -3.79 4.79 23.85
CA LYS A 85 -4.81 5.75 24.33
C LYS A 85 -4.39 7.22 24.17
N LYS A 86 -3.09 7.49 24.20
CA LYS A 86 -2.58 8.84 23.97
C LYS A 86 -2.48 9.15 22.49
N ILE A 87 -2.00 8.20 21.70
CA ILE A 87 -1.75 8.37 20.25
C ILE A 87 -3.07 8.57 19.50
N VAL A 88 -4.10 7.81 19.81
CA VAL A 88 -5.41 7.84 19.13
C VAL A 88 -6.14 9.17 19.21
N LYS A 89 -5.75 10.06 20.14
CA LYS A 89 -6.37 11.39 20.33
C LYS A 89 -6.16 12.33 19.14
N SER A 90 -5.21 12.04 18.26
CA SER A 90 -4.88 12.87 17.11
C SER A 90 -4.56 12.00 15.89
N GLU A 91 -5.29 12.15 14.79
CA GLU A 91 -4.99 11.45 13.53
C GLU A 91 -3.56 11.68 13.05
N LYS A 92 -3.02 12.88 13.29
CA LYS A 92 -1.62 13.18 12.95
C LYS A 92 -0.63 12.36 13.78
N ASP A 93 -0.95 12.12 15.07
CA ASP A 93 -0.10 11.29 15.93
C ASP A 93 -0.22 9.82 15.54
N VAL A 94 -1.42 9.36 15.13
CA VAL A 94 -1.62 8.02 14.56
C VAL A 94 -0.81 7.85 13.27
N GLU A 95 -0.94 8.78 12.31
CA GLU A 95 -0.18 8.75 11.06
C GLU A 95 1.33 8.70 11.32
N LYS A 96 1.80 9.54 12.24
CA LYS A 96 3.22 9.56 12.62
C LYS A 96 3.65 8.24 13.23
N PHE A 97 2.88 7.70 14.18
CA PHE A 97 3.16 6.43 14.84
C PHE A 97 3.25 5.29 13.81
N MET A 98 2.26 5.18 12.93
CA MET A 98 2.24 4.13 11.91
C MET A 98 3.38 4.29 10.90
N SER A 99 3.75 5.50 10.53
CA SER A 99 4.92 5.76 9.67
C SER A 99 6.24 5.42 10.39
N ASP A 100 6.37 5.76 11.67
CA ASP A 100 7.56 5.44 12.46
C ASP A 100 7.76 3.90 12.59
N ILE A 101 6.68 3.11 12.66
CA ILE A 101 6.73 1.64 12.65
C ILE A 101 7.38 1.14 11.36
N VAL A 102 6.91 1.60 10.20
CA VAL A 102 7.48 1.20 8.90
C VAL A 102 8.96 1.56 8.80
N ASP A 103 9.32 2.77 9.23
CA ASP A 103 10.71 3.22 9.26
C ASP A 103 11.62 2.34 10.15
N LYS A 104 11.11 1.87 11.28
CA LYS A 104 11.87 1.01 12.20
C LYS A 104 12.00 -0.40 11.64
N ALA A 105 10.93 -0.95 11.06
CA ALA A 105 10.96 -2.25 10.39
C ALA A 105 11.95 -2.25 9.22
N ASP A 106 11.94 -1.22 8.37
CA ASP A 106 12.90 -1.06 7.27
C ASP A 106 14.36 -1.06 7.75
N LYS A 107 14.63 -0.30 8.82
CA LYS A 107 15.98 -0.27 9.42
C LYS A 107 16.41 -1.62 10.00
N ALA A 108 15.48 -2.35 10.60
CA ALA A 108 15.76 -3.66 11.18
C ALA A 108 16.08 -4.69 10.09
N ILE A 109 15.34 -4.67 8.96
CA ILE A 109 15.62 -5.52 7.80
C ILE A 109 17.00 -5.19 7.23
N LYS A 110 17.32 -3.92 7.01
CA LYS A 110 18.62 -3.46 6.51
C LYS A 110 19.77 -3.88 7.44
N LYS A 111 19.57 -3.73 8.74
CA LYS A 111 20.56 -4.19 9.74
C LYS A 111 20.76 -5.70 9.68
N ARG A 112 19.70 -6.50 9.51
CA ARG A 112 19.81 -7.94 9.36
C ARG A 112 20.67 -8.33 8.17
N VAL A 113 20.56 -7.63 7.04
CA VAL A 113 21.41 -7.85 5.85
C VAL A 113 22.87 -7.46 6.11
N GLU A 114 23.10 -6.38 6.89
CA GLU A 114 24.47 -6.00 7.30
C GLU A 114 25.11 -7.07 8.21
N ASP A 115 24.34 -7.64 9.14
CA ASP A 115 24.79 -8.65 10.09
C ASP A 115 24.95 -10.05 9.43
N ASP A 116 24.18 -10.34 8.37
CA ASP A 116 24.15 -11.62 7.66
C ASP A 116 24.06 -11.40 6.14
N PRO A 117 25.22 -11.33 5.45
CA PRO A 117 25.27 -11.07 4.01
C PRO A 117 24.58 -12.12 3.13
N GLU A 118 24.26 -13.31 3.64
CA GLU A 118 23.50 -14.32 2.90
C GLU A 118 22.05 -13.88 2.67
N THR A 119 21.54 -12.97 3.50
CA THR A 119 20.20 -12.38 3.35
C THR A 119 20.17 -11.17 2.41
N LYS A 120 21.25 -10.90 1.68
CA LYS A 120 21.35 -9.74 0.77
C LYS A 120 20.28 -9.80 -0.32
N GLY A 121 19.56 -8.69 -0.46
CA GLY A 121 18.48 -8.56 -1.43
C GLY A 121 17.12 -8.99 -0.89
N MET A 122 17.02 -9.39 0.38
CA MET A 122 15.73 -9.59 1.01
C MET A 122 15.00 -8.26 1.18
N GLY A 123 13.70 -8.31 1.05
CA GLY A 123 12.78 -7.21 1.30
C GLY A 123 11.40 -7.75 1.60
N THR A 124 10.49 -6.87 1.88
CA THR A 124 9.09 -7.24 2.08
C THR A 124 8.17 -6.05 1.81
N THR A 125 6.96 -6.33 1.38
CA THR A 125 5.86 -5.39 1.52
C THR A 125 5.46 -5.32 2.99
N LEU A 126 4.69 -4.32 3.35
CA LEU A 126 4.01 -4.26 4.63
C LEU A 126 2.72 -3.46 4.47
N ILE A 127 1.60 -4.05 4.85
CA ILE A 127 0.33 -3.36 5.03
C ILE A 127 -0.26 -3.73 6.37
N PHE A 128 -0.72 -2.74 7.11
CA PHE A 128 -1.39 -2.98 8.38
C PHE A 128 -2.48 -1.96 8.65
N ALA A 129 -3.50 -2.41 9.36
CA ALA A 129 -4.63 -1.61 9.80
C ALA A 129 -4.69 -1.59 11.33
N TRP A 130 -4.91 -0.41 11.90
CA TRP A 130 -5.29 -0.21 13.28
C TRP A 130 -6.72 0.31 13.32
N VAL A 131 -7.63 -0.49 13.89
CA VAL A 131 -9.04 -0.13 14.02
C VAL A 131 -9.32 0.25 15.47
N VAL A 132 -9.79 1.46 15.68
CA VAL A 132 -10.11 2.00 17.00
C VAL A 132 -11.28 2.99 16.92
N GLY A 133 -12.22 2.90 17.86
CA GLY A 133 -13.50 3.60 17.74
C GLY A 133 -14.23 3.14 16.48
N ASN A 134 -14.62 4.06 15.63
CA ASN A 134 -15.25 3.77 14.33
C ASN A 134 -14.32 4.10 13.15
N LYS A 135 -13.00 4.07 13.34
CA LYS A 135 -12.02 4.37 12.28
C LYS A 135 -11.06 3.22 12.07
N ALA A 136 -10.76 2.95 10.80
CA ALA A 136 -9.64 2.12 10.41
C ALA A 136 -8.53 3.01 9.82
N TYR A 137 -7.39 2.99 10.46
CA TYR A 137 -6.16 3.65 10.01
C TYR A 137 -5.29 2.62 9.31
N LEU A 138 -4.89 2.91 8.08
CA LEU A 138 -4.05 2.03 7.27
C LEU A 138 -2.72 2.69 6.99
N SER A 139 -1.65 1.89 7.03
CA SER A 139 -0.34 2.28 6.51
C SER A 139 0.23 1.12 5.70
N TRP A 140 0.86 1.44 4.56
CA TRP A 140 1.43 0.41 3.68
C TRP A 140 2.65 0.91 2.91
N CYS A 141 3.50 -0.05 2.55
CA CYS A 141 4.62 0.11 1.63
C CYS A 141 4.74 -1.18 0.81
N GLY A 142 4.53 -1.09 -0.50
CA GLY A 142 4.46 -2.23 -1.41
C GLY A 142 3.16 -2.26 -2.20
N ASP A 143 2.82 -3.42 -2.73
CA ASP A 143 1.64 -3.70 -3.56
C ASP A 143 0.66 -4.70 -2.92
N SER A 144 0.91 -5.13 -1.68
CA SER A 144 -0.12 -5.72 -0.83
C SER A 144 -1.27 -4.73 -0.65
N ARG A 145 -2.51 -5.20 -0.76
CA ARG A 145 -3.68 -4.32 -0.86
C ARG A 145 -4.56 -4.32 0.37
N GLY A 146 -5.18 -3.16 0.61
CA GLY A 146 -6.25 -2.96 1.56
C GLY A 146 -7.55 -2.56 0.86
N TYR A 147 -8.65 -3.19 1.26
CA TYR A 147 -9.99 -2.93 0.75
C TYR A 147 -10.97 -2.71 1.90
N ILE A 148 -12.01 -1.93 1.63
CA ILE A 148 -13.24 -1.91 2.42
C ILE A 148 -14.38 -2.44 1.56
N PHE A 149 -15.17 -3.33 2.14
CA PHE A 149 -16.34 -3.93 1.50
C PHE A 149 -17.57 -3.72 2.39
N ASN A 150 -18.70 -3.41 1.77
CA ASN A 150 -20.01 -3.45 2.41
C ASN A 150 -21.01 -4.01 1.40
N PRO A 151 -21.94 -4.90 1.80
CA PRO A 151 -22.93 -5.48 0.88
C PRO A 151 -23.75 -4.43 0.15
N ASN A 152 -23.94 -3.24 0.72
CA ASN A 152 -24.75 -2.17 0.12
C ASN A 152 -23.95 -1.24 -0.82
N SER A 153 -22.64 -1.06 -0.59
CA SER A 153 -21.78 -0.15 -1.37
C SER A 153 -20.72 -0.84 -2.22
N GLY A 154 -20.57 -2.17 -2.06
CA GLY A 154 -19.58 -2.97 -2.78
C GLY A 154 -18.18 -2.90 -2.20
N LEU A 155 -17.19 -3.26 -3.02
CA LEU A 155 -15.77 -3.26 -2.69
C LEU A 155 -15.11 -1.97 -3.16
N ARG A 156 -14.30 -1.38 -2.31
CA ARG A 156 -13.48 -0.22 -2.65
C ARG A 156 -12.05 -0.44 -2.14
N ARG A 157 -11.08 -0.29 -3.03
CA ARG A 157 -9.67 -0.33 -2.66
C ARG A 157 -9.31 0.94 -1.87
N ILE A 158 -8.67 0.78 -0.73
CA ILE A 158 -8.29 1.86 0.20
C ILE A 158 -6.78 2.01 0.35
N SER A 159 -6.00 1.17 -0.31
CA SER A 159 -4.56 1.35 -0.54
C SER A 159 -4.30 1.61 -2.03
N LYS A 160 -3.10 2.03 -2.36
CA LYS A 160 -2.62 2.24 -3.72
C LYS A 160 -1.28 1.56 -3.88
N ASP A 161 -1.16 0.71 -4.92
CA ASP A 161 0.04 -0.09 -5.12
C ASP A 161 1.28 0.78 -5.36
N HIS A 162 2.38 0.42 -4.74
CA HIS A 162 3.69 0.94 -5.06
C HIS A 162 4.32 0.04 -6.12
N SER A 163 3.76 0.08 -7.33
CA SER A 163 4.18 -0.74 -8.47
C SER A 163 4.43 0.10 -9.72
N PHE A 164 5.24 -0.45 -10.62
CA PHE A 164 5.54 0.19 -11.90
C PHE A 164 4.27 0.44 -12.73
N VAL A 165 3.36 -0.52 -12.76
CA VAL A 165 2.10 -0.37 -13.53
C VAL A 165 1.21 0.70 -12.92
N GLN A 166 1.16 0.83 -11.60
CA GLN A 166 0.41 1.90 -10.96
C GLN A 166 0.99 3.28 -11.29
N GLU A 167 2.31 3.42 -11.40
CA GLU A 167 2.94 4.67 -11.85
C GLU A 167 2.60 5.01 -13.30
N LEU A 168 2.47 3.99 -14.18
CA LEU A 168 1.99 4.20 -15.54
C LEU A 168 0.55 4.68 -15.61
N VAL A 169 -0.32 4.10 -14.79
CA VAL A 169 -1.73 4.52 -14.66
C VAL A 169 -1.82 5.96 -14.16
N ASP A 170 -1.07 6.30 -13.10
CA ASP A 170 -1.06 7.64 -12.50
C ASP A 170 -0.57 8.72 -13.45
N THR A 171 0.33 8.37 -14.36
CA THR A 171 0.85 9.30 -15.37
C THR A 171 0.03 9.31 -16.66
N GLY A 172 -1.08 8.56 -16.73
CA GLY A 172 -1.94 8.44 -17.90
C GLY A 172 -1.30 7.70 -19.09
N LYS A 173 -0.26 6.91 -18.84
CA LYS A 173 0.43 6.11 -19.87
C LYS A 173 -0.17 4.72 -20.05
N LEU A 174 -0.98 4.29 -19.10
CA LEU A 174 -1.68 3.00 -19.11
C LEU A 174 -3.08 3.19 -18.56
N ASP A 175 -4.07 2.61 -19.24
CA ASP A 175 -5.43 2.56 -18.71
C ASP A 175 -5.50 1.60 -17.51
N ALA A 176 -6.23 1.97 -16.46
CA ALA A 176 -6.31 1.19 -15.23
C ALA A 176 -6.82 -0.25 -15.47
N GLU A 177 -7.73 -0.43 -16.43
CA GLU A 177 -8.27 -1.73 -16.81
C GLU A 177 -7.21 -2.69 -17.39
N LEU A 178 -6.13 -2.15 -17.97
CA LEU A 178 -5.04 -2.93 -18.55
C LEU A 178 -3.90 -3.22 -17.57
N ALA A 179 -3.94 -2.62 -16.39
CA ALA A 179 -2.87 -2.75 -15.40
C ALA A 179 -2.75 -4.17 -14.86
N PHE A 180 -3.88 -4.88 -14.68
CA PHE A 180 -3.91 -6.23 -14.14
C PHE A 180 -3.16 -7.24 -15.01
N ASP A 181 -3.38 -7.21 -16.34
CA ASP A 181 -2.77 -8.14 -17.30
C ASP A 181 -1.42 -7.66 -17.84
N HIS A 182 -0.86 -6.58 -17.29
CA HIS A 182 0.39 -6.03 -17.81
C HIS A 182 1.57 -6.94 -17.47
N PRO A 183 2.49 -7.23 -18.41
CA PRO A 183 3.61 -8.17 -18.20
C PRO A 183 4.57 -7.77 -17.06
N ASN A 184 4.55 -6.51 -16.65
CA ASN A 184 5.35 -5.99 -15.53
C ASN A 184 4.47 -5.64 -14.32
N SER A 185 3.33 -6.28 -14.14
CA SER A 185 2.42 -6.04 -13.01
C SER A 185 3.07 -6.36 -11.64
N ASN A 186 4.03 -7.29 -11.64
CA ASN A 186 4.78 -7.72 -10.45
C ASN A 186 5.99 -6.86 -10.10
N ILE A 187 6.25 -5.75 -10.81
CA ILE A 187 7.39 -4.88 -10.49
C ILE A 187 7.00 -3.87 -9.42
N ILE A 188 7.54 -4.07 -8.22
CA ILE A 188 7.35 -3.19 -7.07
C ILE A 188 8.33 -2.01 -7.15
N THR A 189 7.88 -0.81 -6.83
CA THR A 189 8.69 0.41 -6.82
C THR A 189 9.04 0.91 -5.42
N ARG A 190 8.40 0.34 -4.37
CA ARG A 190 8.71 0.62 -2.96
C ARG A 190 8.48 -0.63 -2.12
N CYS A 191 9.45 -0.94 -1.26
CA CYS A 191 9.37 -2.01 -0.27
C CYS A 191 10.23 -1.66 0.95
N LEU A 192 10.16 -2.47 1.99
CA LEU A 192 11.08 -2.45 3.11
C LEU A 192 12.32 -3.27 2.74
N GLY A 193 13.49 -2.84 3.21
CA GLY A 193 14.76 -3.54 2.97
C GLY A 193 15.51 -3.07 1.71
N ASP A 194 14.95 -2.17 0.88
CA ASP A 194 15.68 -1.59 -0.26
C ASP A 194 16.80 -0.66 0.24
N PHE A 195 18.06 -1.01 -0.10
CA PHE A 195 19.21 -0.21 0.28
C PHE A 195 19.38 1.09 -0.52
N LYS A 196 18.70 1.21 -1.64
CA LYS A 196 18.79 2.42 -2.49
C LYS A 196 17.94 3.56 -1.93
N ASP A 197 16.79 3.20 -1.38
CA ASP A 197 15.81 4.15 -0.88
C ASP A 197 15.35 3.81 0.55
N LYS A 198 14.86 4.80 1.25
CA LYS A 198 14.16 4.62 2.52
C LYS A 198 12.74 4.17 2.21
N ALA A 199 12.20 3.26 3.02
CA ALA A 199 10.78 2.95 2.96
C ALA A 199 9.93 4.21 3.18
N HIS A 200 9.01 4.47 2.26
CA HIS A 200 8.08 5.61 2.34
C HIS A 200 6.66 5.05 2.35
N PRO A 201 6.08 4.83 3.54
CA PRO A 201 4.71 4.36 3.62
C PRO A 201 3.73 5.44 3.17
N ASP A 202 2.64 4.99 2.57
CA ASP A 202 1.44 5.79 2.42
C ASP A 202 0.51 5.52 3.62
N PHE A 203 -0.45 6.41 3.84
CA PHE A 203 -1.38 6.37 4.96
C PHE A 203 -2.79 6.75 4.47
N ASN A 204 -3.80 6.07 5.00
CA ASN A 204 -5.20 6.38 4.76
C ASN A 204 -6.02 6.15 6.03
N VAL A 205 -7.19 6.79 6.12
CA VAL A 205 -8.15 6.57 7.18
C VAL A 205 -9.54 6.45 6.58
N VAL A 206 -10.30 5.47 7.05
CA VAL A 206 -11.70 5.27 6.66
C VAL A 206 -12.57 5.17 7.90
N THR A 207 -13.77 5.73 7.81
CA THR A 207 -14.79 5.57 8.83
C THR A 207 -15.56 4.29 8.56
N LEU A 208 -15.82 3.52 9.60
CA LEU A 208 -16.49 2.24 9.55
C LEU A 208 -17.94 2.36 10.03
N GLN A 209 -18.80 1.51 9.46
CA GLN A 209 -20.20 1.34 9.84
C GLN A 209 -20.54 -0.15 9.91
N THR A 210 -21.68 -0.46 10.47
CA THR A 210 -22.18 -1.86 10.53
C THR A 210 -22.20 -2.51 9.14
N GLY A 211 -21.71 -3.74 9.08
CA GLY A 211 -21.59 -4.53 7.85
C GLY A 211 -20.33 -4.25 7.03
N ASP A 212 -19.49 -3.27 7.42
CA ASP A 212 -18.22 -3.06 6.76
C ASP A 212 -17.23 -4.18 7.08
N ARG A 213 -16.46 -4.55 6.07
CA ARG A 213 -15.32 -5.45 6.18
C ARG A 213 -14.06 -4.79 5.68
N ILE A 214 -13.00 -4.87 6.47
CA ILE A 214 -11.63 -4.56 6.01
C ILE A 214 -10.98 -5.85 5.56
N LEU A 215 -10.46 -5.85 4.34
CA LEU A 215 -9.64 -6.93 3.79
C LEU A 215 -8.23 -6.39 3.56
N LEU A 216 -7.23 -7.05 4.16
CA LEU A 216 -5.82 -6.91 3.78
C LEU A 216 -5.38 -8.21 3.11
N CYS A 217 -4.62 -8.11 2.02
CA CYS A 217 -4.12 -9.29 1.31
C CYS A 217 -2.76 -9.04 0.65
N SER A 218 -1.99 -10.12 0.46
CA SER A 218 -0.82 -10.13 -0.42
C SER A 218 -1.24 -10.16 -1.90
N ASP A 219 -0.29 -9.95 -2.80
CA ASP A 219 -0.50 -9.98 -4.25
C ASP A 219 -0.91 -11.38 -4.77
N GLY A 220 -0.60 -12.44 -4.02
CA GLY A 220 -1.09 -13.79 -4.32
C GLY A 220 -2.61 -13.91 -4.36
N LEU A 221 -3.36 -13.00 -3.71
CA LEU A 221 -4.79 -12.87 -3.94
C LEU A 221 -5.08 -11.85 -5.05
N CYS A 222 -4.72 -10.59 -4.82
CA CYS A 222 -5.15 -9.47 -5.66
C CYS A 222 -4.37 -9.31 -6.98
N GLY A 223 -3.30 -10.04 -7.17
CA GLY A 223 -2.58 -10.17 -8.43
C GLY A 223 -3.08 -11.31 -9.32
N ILE A 224 -3.90 -12.22 -8.76
CA ILE A 224 -4.45 -13.39 -9.46
C ILE A 224 -5.97 -13.27 -9.63
N CYS A 225 -6.69 -12.87 -8.57
CA CYS A 225 -8.13 -12.65 -8.59
C CYS A 225 -8.42 -11.17 -8.88
N ARG A 226 -9.33 -10.91 -9.84
CA ARG A 226 -9.78 -9.53 -10.12
C ARG A 226 -10.71 -9.04 -9.01
N ASP A 227 -10.82 -7.71 -8.88
CA ASP A 227 -11.69 -7.10 -7.88
C ASP A 227 -13.15 -7.57 -7.99
N GLU A 228 -13.64 -7.87 -9.20
CA GLU A 228 -14.98 -8.41 -9.45
C GLU A 228 -15.16 -9.79 -8.82
N GLU A 229 -14.17 -10.66 -8.89
CA GLU A 229 -14.20 -12.00 -8.29
C GLU A 229 -14.15 -11.91 -6.75
N ILE A 230 -13.32 -11.00 -6.23
CA ILE A 230 -13.26 -10.70 -4.79
C ILE A 230 -14.63 -10.21 -4.29
N ILE A 231 -15.29 -9.29 -5.03
CA ILE A 231 -16.65 -8.80 -4.71
C ILE A 231 -17.65 -9.94 -4.67
N GLU A 232 -17.64 -10.84 -5.66
CA GLU A 232 -18.58 -11.96 -5.71
C GLU A 232 -18.44 -12.87 -4.48
N ILE A 233 -17.21 -13.19 -4.08
CA ILE A 233 -16.94 -14.00 -2.90
C ILE A 233 -17.39 -13.28 -1.63
N MET A 234 -17.02 -11.99 -1.48
CA MET A 234 -17.38 -11.20 -0.31
C MET A 234 -18.90 -11.07 -0.16
N ASN A 235 -19.64 -10.92 -1.25
CA ASN A 235 -21.11 -10.89 -1.24
C ASN A 235 -21.71 -12.26 -0.89
N LYS A 236 -21.21 -13.34 -1.49
CA LYS A 236 -21.73 -14.69 -1.30
C LYS A 236 -21.55 -15.17 0.14
N PHE A 237 -20.42 -14.83 0.75
CA PHE A 237 -20.06 -15.26 2.09
C PHE A 237 -20.11 -14.11 3.11
N HIS A 238 -21.06 -13.16 2.90
CA HIS A 238 -21.19 -12.00 3.79
C HIS A 238 -21.65 -12.33 5.21
N VAL A 239 -22.19 -13.52 5.47
CA VAL A 239 -22.66 -13.96 6.80
C VAL A 239 -21.54 -14.62 7.61
N ASP A 240 -20.59 -15.26 6.94
CA ASP A 240 -19.53 -16.05 7.56
C ASP A 240 -18.15 -15.56 7.10
N ILE A 241 -17.46 -14.83 7.97
CA ILE A 241 -16.13 -14.26 7.69
C ILE A 241 -15.05 -15.34 7.56
N GLU A 242 -15.20 -16.47 8.29
CA GLU A 242 -14.26 -17.61 8.19
C GLU A 242 -14.37 -18.30 6.83
N GLU A 243 -15.60 -18.55 6.39
CA GLU A 243 -15.83 -19.15 5.08
C GLU A 243 -15.44 -18.18 3.96
N CYS A 244 -15.71 -16.87 4.13
CA CYS A 244 -15.26 -15.85 3.20
C CYS A 244 -13.74 -15.89 3.01
N LYS A 245 -12.96 -15.91 4.11
CA LYS A 245 -11.50 -16.04 4.07
C LYS A 245 -11.06 -17.29 3.30
N LYS A 246 -11.65 -18.45 3.62
CA LYS A 246 -11.30 -19.72 2.96
C LYS A 246 -11.56 -19.66 1.47
N GLU A 247 -12.70 -19.11 1.07
CA GLU A 247 -13.08 -19.02 -0.35
C GLU A 247 -12.23 -18.00 -1.12
N LEU A 248 -11.79 -16.91 -0.50
CA LEU A 248 -10.81 -15.99 -1.10
C LEU A 248 -9.48 -16.71 -1.38
N ILE A 249 -8.95 -17.46 -0.41
CA ILE A 249 -7.74 -18.25 -0.61
C ILE A 249 -7.97 -19.34 -1.67
N ASN A 250 -9.09 -20.05 -1.62
CA ASN A 250 -9.45 -21.10 -2.60
C ASN A 250 -9.54 -20.52 -4.02
N ALA A 251 -10.11 -19.33 -4.20
CA ALA A 251 -10.18 -18.68 -5.50
C ALA A 251 -8.78 -18.47 -6.10
N ALA A 252 -7.84 -17.93 -5.33
CA ALA A 252 -6.47 -17.77 -5.78
C ALA A 252 -5.79 -19.11 -6.12
N LEU A 253 -6.00 -20.15 -5.30
CA LEU A 253 -5.47 -21.48 -5.56
C LEU A 253 -6.06 -22.09 -6.84
N ASN A 254 -7.37 -21.94 -7.06
CA ASN A 254 -8.07 -22.45 -8.25
C ASN A 254 -7.66 -21.69 -9.52
N ALA A 255 -7.30 -20.41 -9.40
CA ALA A 255 -6.77 -19.59 -10.50
C ALA A 255 -5.28 -19.89 -10.82
N GLY A 256 -4.69 -20.88 -10.13
CA GLY A 256 -3.34 -21.38 -10.38
C GLY A 256 -2.41 -21.37 -9.17
N GLY A 257 -2.70 -20.56 -8.15
CA GLY A 257 -1.92 -20.49 -6.91
C GLY A 257 -0.42 -20.26 -7.16
N TYR A 258 -0.08 -19.36 -8.05
CA TYR A 258 1.30 -19.16 -8.50
C TYR A 258 2.19 -18.56 -7.41
N ASP A 259 1.59 -17.92 -6.41
CA ASP A 259 2.29 -17.32 -5.29
C ASP A 259 1.72 -17.72 -3.93
N ASN A 260 2.40 -17.30 -2.86
CA ASN A 260 1.88 -17.37 -1.51
C ASN A 260 0.64 -16.45 -1.41
N VAL A 261 -0.38 -16.89 -0.70
CA VAL A 261 -1.65 -16.16 -0.57
C VAL A 261 -1.97 -15.91 0.88
N THR A 262 -2.05 -14.65 1.25
CA THR A 262 -2.37 -14.25 2.63
C THR A 262 -3.55 -13.28 2.64
N VAL A 263 -4.51 -13.56 3.54
CA VAL A 263 -5.75 -12.81 3.72
C VAL A 263 -5.94 -12.52 5.20
N ALA A 264 -6.21 -11.27 5.56
CA ALA A 264 -6.67 -10.87 6.87
C ALA A 264 -7.97 -10.06 6.73
N LEU A 265 -9.01 -10.48 7.43
CA LEU A 265 -10.35 -9.90 7.39
C LEU A 265 -10.80 -9.45 8.76
N MET A 266 -11.40 -8.26 8.83
CA MET A 266 -12.15 -7.77 9.99
C MET A 266 -13.55 -7.36 9.54
N GLU A 267 -14.57 -7.67 10.32
CA GLU A 267 -15.97 -7.34 10.08
C GLU A 267 -16.53 -6.51 11.24
N VAL A 268 -17.23 -5.43 10.91
CA VAL A 268 -18.06 -4.70 11.87
C VAL A 268 -19.42 -5.37 11.92
N VAL A 269 -19.70 -6.06 13.02
CA VAL A 269 -20.98 -6.76 13.23
C VAL A 269 -22.06 -5.77 13.65
N GLU A 270 -21.71 -4.83 14.54
CA GLU A 270 -22.62 -3.83 15.07
C GLU A 270 -21.84 -2.58 15.52
N ASP A 271 -22.31 -1.41 15.13
CA ASP A 271 -21.84 -0.13 15.65
C ASP A 271 -23.03 0.66 16.25
N GLU A 272 -22.95 1.01 17.53
CA GLU A 272 -23.98 1.78 18.22
C GLU A 272 -24.12 3.22 17.67
N ASN A 273 -23.18 3.67 16.84
CA ASN A 273 -23.14 5.01 16.27
C ASN A 273 -23.61 5.08 14.80
N ASP A 274 -24.36 4.09 14.33
CA ASP A 274 -24.86 4.03 12.92
C ASP A 274 -25.82 5.18 12.52
N ASP A 275 -25.99 6.20 13.35
CA ASP A 275 -26.71 7.40 13.00
C ASP A 275 -25.88 8.28 12.06
N VAL A 276 -26.09 8.07 10.75
CA VAL A 276 -25.77 9.00 9.64
C VAL A 276 -24.29 9.32 9.42
N VAL A 277 -23.62 8.50 8.65
CA VAL A 277 -22.40 8.96 7.94
C VAL A 277 -22.60 8.81 6.42
N ASN A 278 -22.93 9.89 5.76
CA ASN A 278 -22.66 10.05 4.32
C ASN A 278 -21.16 10.31 4.19
N ASP A 279 -20.36 9.26 4.08
CA ASP A 279 -18.93 9.42 3.94
C ASP A 279 -18.47 9.16 2.50
N THR A 280 -18.10 10.24 1.86
CA THR A 280 -17.33 10.23 0.62
C THR A 280 -15.84 10.36 0.98
N CYS A 281 -15.27 9.34 1.59
CA CYS A 281 -13.82 9.26 1.73
C CYS A 281 -13.21 8.89 0.37
N GLU A 282 -12.92 9.89 -0.45
CA GLU A 282 -12.03 9.73 -1.59
C GLU A 282 -10.60 9.52 -1.08
N PHE A 283 -9.91 8.51 -1.61
CA PHE A 283 -8.47 8.40 -1.45
C PHE A 283 -7.83 9.67 -2.02
N VAL A 284 -7.35 10.54 -1.15
CA VAL A 284 -6.55 11.70 -1.54
C VAL A 284 -5.08 11.31 -1.39
N PRO A 285 -4.40 10.91 -2.48
CA PRO A 285 -2.97 10.63 -2.42
C PRO A 285 -2.28 11.91 -1.98
N LYS A 286 -1.50 11.87 -0.90
CA LYS A 286 -0.60 12.97 -0.54
C LYS A 286 0.25 13.28 -1.77
N LYS A 287 -0.04 14.41 -2.44
CA LYS A 287 0.86 14.93 -3.47
C LYS A 287 2.24 15.02 -2.82
N ARG A 288 3.19 14.18 -3.26
CA ARG A 288 4.60 14.41 -2.99
C ARG A 288 4.82 15.90 -3.27
N ARG A 289 5.26 16.67 -2.28
CA ARG A 289 5.94 17.92 -2.57
C ARG A 289 7.22 17.52 -3.30
N ILE A 290 7.09 17.30 -4.60
CA ILE A 290 8.23 17.49 -5.49
C ILE A 290 8.63 18.90 -5.16
N HIS A 291 9.84 19.10 -4.61
CA HIS A 291 10.47 20.40 -4.58
C HIS A 291 10.58 20.78 -6.05
N SER A 292 9.50 21.37 -6.55
CA SER A 292 9.52 21.96 -7.88
C SER A 292 10.58 23.05 -7.76
N ILE A 293 11.70 22.82 -8.42
CA ILE A 293 12.71 23.86 -8.64
C ILE A 293 11.89 25.05 -9.14
N PRO A 294 11.87 26.17 -8.40
CA PRO A 294 11.00 27.27 -8.77
C PRO A 294 11.35 27.62 -10.23
N TYR A 295 10.34 27.70 -11.09
CA TYR A 295 10.50 27.94 -12.53
C TYR A 295 11.47 29.11 -12.81
N LYS A 296 11.56 30.09 -11.89
CA LYS A 296 12.52 31.18 -11.91
C LYS A 296 13.99 30.72 -11.85
N LEU A 297 14.27 29.62 -11.14
CA LEU A 297 15.62 29.05 -11.06
C LEU A 297 15.94 28.29 -12.35
N ILE A 298 14.96 27.60 -12.96
CA ILE A 298 15.13 26.94 -14.27
C ILE A 298 15.40 28.00 -15.35
N ILE A 299 14.66 29.10 -15.37
CA ILE A 299 14.89 30.22 -16.30
C ILE A 299 16.28 30.83 -16.06
N LEU A 300 16.70 31.03 -14.82
CA LEU A 300 18.02 31.55 -14.51
C LEU A 300 19.15 30.64 -15.02
N ILE A 301 19.01 29.32 -14.82
CA ILE A 301 19.98 28.32 -15.33
C ILE A 301 20.02 28.33 -16.85
N LEU A 302 18.86 28.37 -17.53
CA LEU A 302 18.81 28.46 -18.99
C LEU A 302 19.46 29.75 -19.51
N VAL A 303 19.22 30.89 -18.89
CA VAL A 303 19.85 32.18 -19.23
C VAL A 303 21.37 32.10 -19.05
N LEU A 304 21.85 31.51 -17.95
CA LEU A 304 23.29 31.34 -17.71
C LEU A 304 23.94 30.38 -18.73
N ILE A 305 23.24 29.31 -19.14
CA ILE A 305 23.70 28.39 -20.20
C ILE A 305 23.78 29.14 -21.53
N ILE A 306 22.77 29.92 -21.90
CA ILE A 306 22.76 30.72 -23.11
C ILE A 306 23.91 31.75 -23.11
N ILE A 307 24.11 32.48 -22.00
CA ILE A 307 25.21 33.40 -21.86
C ILE A 307 26.56 32.68 -21.99
N GLY A 308 26.73 31.52 -21.35
CA GLY A 308 27.93 30.69 -21.45
C GLY A 308 28.22 30.22 -22.88
N LEU A 309 27.19 29.80 -23.62
CA LEU A 309 27.33 29.43 -25.04
C LEU A 309 27.71 30.58 -25.92
N LEU A 310 27.22 31.78 -25.67
CA LEU A 310 27.59 33.03 -26.36
C LEU A 310 29.08 33.40 -26.20
N PHE A 311 29.66 33.13 -25.03
CA PHE A 311 31.09 33.34 -24.78
C PHE A 311 32.01 32.30 -25.42
N ILE A 312 31.52 31.06 -25.57
CA ILE A 312 32.33 29.92 -26.11
C ILE A 312 32.26 29.81 -27.63
N LYS A 313 31.11 30.12 -28.26
CA LYS A 313 30.90 30.06 -29.73
C LYS A 313 29.94 31.16 -30.20
N PRO A 314 30.43 32.36 -30.49
CA PRO A 314 29.57 33.46 -30.96
C PRO A 314 28.88 33.17 -32.30
N GLU A 315 29.43 32.27 -33.12
CA GLU A 315 28.85 31.87 -34.41
C GLU A 315 27.52 31.11 -34.32
N LEU A 316 27.16 30.57 -33.12
CA LEU A 316 25.88 29.91 -32.88
C LEU A 316 24.72 30.89 -32.71
N LEU A 317 25.00 32.17 -32.40
CA LEU A 317 23.98 33.20 -32.22
C LEU A 317 23.27 33.53 -33.53
N ASP A 318 24.03 33.65 -34.62
CA ASP A 318 23.48 34.00 -35.94
C ASP A 318 22.59 32.87 -36.48
N SER A 319 22.96 31.61 -36.19
CA SER A 319 22.15 30.45 -36.54
C SER A 319 20.83 30.37 -35.76
N PHE A 320 20.87 30.73 -34.47
CA PHE A 320 19.69 30.71 -33.58
C PHE A 320 18.73 31.88 -33.88
N VAL A 321 19.25 33.07 -34.16
CA VAL A 321 18.46 34.25 -34.55
C VAL A 321 17.77 34.01 -35.89
N ASN A 322 18.44 33.40 -36.85
CA ASN A 322 17.86 33.08 -38.16
C ASN A 322 16.76 32.01 -38.07
N ALA A 323 16.98 30.95 -37.25
CA ALA A 323 15.96 29.92 -37.01
C ALA A 323 14.72 30.46 -36.27
N PHE A 324 14.91 31.42 -35.37
CA PHE A 324 13.81 32.04 -34.62
C PHE A 324 13.02 33.04 -35.45
N SER A 325 13.66 33.77 -36.37
CA SER A 325 12.99 34.67 -37.27
C SER A 325 12.14 33.96 -38.34
N GLU A 326 12.56 32.77 -38.82
CA GLU A 326 11.77 31.94 -39.75
C GLU A 326 10.52 31.31 -39.06
N THR A 327 10.54 31.12 -37.75
CA THR A 327 9.43 30.46 -37.01
C THR A 327 8.31 31.43 -36.57
N ILE A 328 8.58 32.75 -36.49
CA ILE A 328 7.64 33.75 -35.97
C ILE A 328 6.97 34.65 -37.03
N LEU A 329 7.48 34.64 -38.27
CA LEU A 329 6.83 35.38 -39.35
C LEU A 329 6.40 34.43 -40.47
N PRO A 330 5.15 33.93 -40.47
CA PRO A 330 4.63 33.32 -41.71
C PRO A 330 4.43 34.41 -42.74
N ASP A 331 5.04 34.23 -43.93
CA ASP A 331 4.80 35.01 -45.13
C ASP A 331 3.33 35.02 -45.52
N SER A 332 2.60 36.04 -45.08
CA SER A 332 1.31 36.38 -45.67
C SER A 332 0.97 37.83 -45.41
N LEU A 333 1.71 38.75 -46.06
CA LEU A 333 1.24 40.13 -46.31
C LEU A 333 2.21 40.84 -47.32
N THR A 334 2.35 40.27 -48.51
CA THR A 334 2.80 41.03 -49.70
C THR A 334 2.11 40.46 -50.92
N ASN A 335 0.95 41.05 -51.27
CA ASN A 335 0.71 41.37 -52.69
C ASN A 335 -0.46 42.35 -52.82
N PRO A 336 -0.40 43.27 -53.79
CA PRO A 336 -1.20 44.47 -53.88
C PRO A 336 -2.64 44.24 -54.30
#